data_fd02da8a2d6fa02ccfe5b71714b54323
#
_entry.id   fd02da8a2d6fa02ccfe5b71714b54323
#
_cell.length_a   1.000
_cell.length_b   1.000
_cell.length_c   1.000
_cell.angle_alpha   90.00
_cell.angle_beta   90.00
_cell.angle_gamma   90.00
#
_symmetry.space_group_name_H-M   'P 1'
#
loop_
_entity.id
_entity.type
_entity.pdbx_description
1 polymer ?
#
loop_
_entity_poly.entity_id
_entity_poly.type
_entity_poly.pdbx_seq_one_letter_code
_entity_poly.pdbx_strand_id
1 'polypeptide(L)'
;QHPDLHEMTLKELYALCQKEQILLLQAHPYRTYCTPADPAYLDGAESYNGNPRHNNQNELAKEWSQKYHMIQSSGSDFHELEDVAKGGIETSIPVTDTRALYQVLRSGNYKLLTP
;
A
#
# COMPACT_ATOMS: atom_id res chain seq x y z
N GLN A 1 8.22 -6.50 -24.47
CA GLN A 1 7.24 -7.51 -24.08
C GLN A 1 7.20 -7.60 -22.53
N HIS A 2 6.02 -7.48 -21.98
CA HIS A 2 5.86 -7.55 -20.52
C HIS A 2 5.47 -8.98 -20.10
N PRO A 3 6.06 -9.48 -19.01
CA PRO A 3 5.66 -10.78 -18.50
C PRO A 3 4.21 -10.76 -18.01
N ASP A 4 3.57 -11.93 -18.01
CA ASP A 4 2.23 -12.06 -17.42
C ASP A 4 2.35 -12.03 -15.91
N LEU A 5 1.86 -10.95 -15.30
CA LEU A 5 1.94 -10.74 -13.85
C LEU A 5 1.15 -11.79 -13.06
N HIS A 6 0.11 -12.37 -13.65
CA HIS A 6 -0.69 -13.41 -12.98
C HIS A 6 0.05 -14.74 -12.83
N GLU A 7 1.09 -14.96 -13.63
CA GLU A 7 1.89 -16.19 -13.56
C GLU A 7 3.14 -16.03 -12.70
N MET A 8 3.41 -14.82 -12.21
CA MET A 8 4.59 -14.57 -11.39
C MET A 8 4.36 -14.97 -9.94
N THR A 9 5.40 -15.51 -9.31
CA THR A 9 5.44 -15.61 -7.84
C THR A 9 5.63 -14.22 -7.24
N LEU A 10 5.31 -14.05 -5.96
CA LEU A 10 5.55 -12.78 -5.27
C LEU A 10 7.04 -12.40 -5.32
N LYS A 11 7.93 -13.37 -5.13
CA LYS A 11 9.38 -13.14 -5.22
C LYS A 11 9.80 -12.60 -6.58
N GLU A 12 9.26 -13.18 -7.65
CA GLU A 12 9.55 -12.73 -9.03
C GLU A 12 9.00 -11.32 -9.27
N LEU A 13 7.78 -11.05 -8.81
CA LEU A 13 7.16 -9.74 -8.94
C LEU A 13 7.97 -8.68 -8.16
N TYR A 14 8.38 -9.00 -6.94
CA TYR A 14 9.19 -8.09 -6.14
C TYR A 14 10.52 -7.77 -6.82
N ALA A 15 11.18 -8.78 -7.38
CA ALA A 15 12.45 -8.58 -8.10
C ALA A 15 12.26 -7.66 -9.32
N LEU A 16 11.18 -7.85 -10.06
CA LEU A 16 10.85 -6.98 -11.20
C LEU A 16 10.60 -5.54 -10.74
N CYS A 17 9.83 -5.35 -9.68
CA CYS A 17 9.54 -4.02 -9.13
C CYS A 17 10.82 -3.33 -8.66
N GLN A 18 11.74 -4.05 -8.00
CA GLN A 18 13.02 -3.49 -7.58
C GLN A 18 13.83 -3.02 -8.79
N LYS A 19 13.92 -3.84 -9.82
CA LYS A 19 14.64 -3.52 -11.05
C LYS A 19 14.09 -2.26 -11.73
N GLU A 20 12.78 -2.13 -11.78
CA GLU A 20 12.09 -1.02 -12.44
C GLU A 20 11.87 0.20 -11.51
N GLN A 21 12.34 0.13 -10.27
CA GLN A 21 12.13 1.18 -9.25
C GLN A 21 10.65 1.49 -9.04
N ILE A 22 9.86 0.43 -8.85
CA ILE A 22 8.44 0.50 -8.55
C ILE A 22 8.23 -0.03 -7.13
N LEU A 23 7.43 0.65 -6.34
CA LEU A 23 7.06 0.20 -5.01
C LEU A 23 5.97 -0.86 -5.09
N LEU A 24 6.16 -1.95 -4.34
CA LEU A 24 5.19 -3.02 -4.22
C LEU A 24 4.60 -3.01 -2.81
N LEU A 25 3.34 -2.64 -2.69
CA LEU A 25 2.62 -2.59 -1.43
C LEU A 25 1.41 -3.54 -1.48
N GLN A 26 1.16 -4.22 -0.37
CA GLN A 26 -0.02 -5.09 -0.28
C GLN A 26 -1.23 -4.26 0.16
N ALA A 27 -2.32 -4.36 -0.61
CA ALA A 27 -3.60 -3.75 -0.26
C ALA A 27 -4.25 -4.53 0.90
N HIS A 28 -4.91 -3.83 1.81
CA HIS A 28 -5.71 -4.37 2.91
C HIS A 28 -5.29 -5.78 3.39
N PRO A 29 -4.07 -5.93 3.93
CA PRO A 29 -3.47 -7.27 4.15
C PRO A 29 -4.20 -8.12 5.18
N TYR A 30 -4.94 -7.50 6.10
CA TYR A 30 -5.68 -8.21 7.15
C TYR A 30 -7.19 -8.17 6.98
N ARG A 31 -7.68 -7.76 5.82
CA ARG A 31 -9.11 -7.86 5.51
C ARG A 31 -9.56 -9.30 5.65
N THR A 32 -10.78 -9.53 6.14
CA THR A 32 -11.36 -10.88 6.20
C THR A 32 -11.19 -11.58 4.86
N TYR A 33 -10.68 -12.82 4.88
CA TYR A 33 -10.31 -13.64 3.74
C TYR A 33 -9.03 -13.22 3.00
N CYS A 34 -8.32 -12.19 3.44
CA CYS A 34 -6.99 -11.87 2.96
C CYS A 34 -5.94 -12.41 3.91
N THR A 35 -4.74 -12.69 3.38
CA THR A 35 -3.60 -13.17 4.17
C THR A 35 -2.41 -12.25 3.89
N PRO A 36 -1.73 -11.76 4.93
CA PRO A 36 -0.51 -10.97 4.71
C PRO A 36 0.56 -11.83 4.04
N ALA A 37 1.20 -11.24 3.03
CA ALA A 37 2.27 -11.89 2.29
C ALA A 37 3.59 -11.82 3.06
N ASP A 38 4.62 -12.50 2.55
CA ASP A 38 5.94 -12.47 3.15
C ASP A 38 6.52 -11.05 3.07
N PRO A 39 6.82 -10.41 4.21
CA PRO A 39 7.35 -9.03 4.22
C PRO A 39 8.69 -8.89 3.49
N ALA A 40 9.45 -9.97 3.34
CA ALA A 40 10.72 -9.95 2.62
C ALA A 40 10.54 -9.58 1.14
N TYR A 41 9.35 -9.73 0.60
CA TYR A 41 9.04 -9.47 -0.81
C TYR A 41 8.04 -8.32 -0.99
N LEU A 42 8.01 -7.39 -0.04
CA LEU A 42 7.18 -6.19 -0.09
C LEU A 42 7.99 -4.96 0.28
N ASP A 43 7.70 -3.83 -0.34
CA ASP A 43 8.19 -2.53 0.11
C ASP A 43 7.31 -1.97 1.22
N GLY A 44 6.03 -2.31 1.21
CA GLY A 44 5.11 -1.79 2.18
C GLY A 44 3.73 -2.42 2.12
N ALA A 45 2.81 -1.79 2.81
CA ALA A 45 1.42 -2.23 2.86
C ALA A 45 0.48 -1.06 3.11
N GLU A 46 -0.76 -1.24 2.70
CA GLU A 46 -1.84 -0.36 3.10
C GLU A 46 -2.20 -0.68 4.55
N SER A 47 -1.73 0.18 5.46
CA SER A 47 -1.97 -0.01 6.89
C SER A 47 -3.33 0.51 7.33
N TYR A 48 -4.00 1.28 6.49
CA TYR A 48 -5.36 1.74 6.72
C TYR A 48 -6.14 1.71 5.40
N ASN A 49 -7.26 1.00 5.42
CA ASN A 49 -8.22 0.99 4.32
C ASN A 49 -9.54 1.52 4.85
N GLY A 50 -10.07 2.55 4.21
CA GLY A 50 -11.25 3.27 4.68
C GLY A 50 -12.58 2.72 4.19
N ASN A 51 -12.60 1.62 3.42
CA ASN A 51 -13.86 1.08 2.92
C ASN A 51 -14.71 0.54 4.07
N PRO A 52 -15.91 1.13 4.31
CA PRO A 52 -16.71 0.79 5.49
C PRO A 52 -17.47 -0.55 5.38
N ARG A 53 -17.52 -1.13 4.20
CA ARG A 53 -18.28 -2.37 3.96
C ARG A 53 -17.45 -3.64 4.17
N HIS A 54 -16.18 -3.50 4.56
CA HIS A 54 -15.29 -4.61 4.85
C HIS A 54 -14.70 -4.51 6.25
N ASN A 55 -14.41 -5.65 6.84
CA ASN A 55 -13.61 -5.69 8.05
C ASN A 55 -12.14 -5.73 7.65
N ASN A 56 -11.51 -4.58 7.59
CA ASN A 56 -10.14 -4.42 7.11
C ASN A 56 -9.10 -4.71 8.19
N GLN A 57 -9.51 -4.77 9.46
CA GLN A 57 -8.64 -5.00 10.61
C GLN A 57 -7.39 -4.11 10.56
N ASN A 58 -7.62 -2.80 10.41
CA ASN A 58 -6.56 -1.80 10.22
C ASN A 58 -5.54 -1.80 11.35
N GLU A 59 -5.94 -2.07 12.59
CA GLU A 59 -5.00 -2.13 13.71
C GLU A 59 -3.96 -3.23 13.51
N LEU A 60 -4.37 -4.40 13.02
CA LEU A 60 -3.45 -5.51 12.72
C LEU A 60 -2.52 -5.15 11.57
N ALA A 61 -3.04 -4.52 10.53
CA ALA A 61 -2.24 -4.08 9.39
C ALA A 61 -1.18 -3.06 9.81
N LYS A 62 -1.55 -2.13 10.68
CA LYS A 62 -0.64 -1.13 11.21
C LYS A 62 0.48 -1.77 12.05
N GLU A 63 0.12 -2.65 12.97
CA GLU A 63 1.10 -3.34 13.82
C GLU A 63 2.09 -4.15 12.98
N TRP A 64 1.59 -4.88 12.00
CA TRP A 64 2.40 -5.68 11.09
C TRP A 64 3.36 -4.81 10.26
N SER A 65 2.84 -3.72 9.72
CA SER A 65 3.65 -2.77 8.94
C SER A 65 4.77 -2.16 9.77
N GLN A 66 4.47 -1.79 11.02
CA GLN A 66 5.47 -1.22 11.94
C GLN A 66 6.51 -2.25 12.35
N LYS A 67 6.09 -3.49 12.62
CA LYS A 67 6.99 -4.57 13.00
C LYS A 67 8.07 -4.82 11.96
N TYR A 68 7.72 -4.76 10.69
CA TYR A 68 8.64 -5.03 9.58
C TYR A 68 9.18 -3.77 8.91
N HIS A 69 8.99 -2.60 9.54
CA HIS A 69 9.51 -1.30 9.04
C HIS A 69 9.11 -1.02 7.59
N MET A 70 7.87 -1.34 7.25
CA MET A 70 7.34 -1.17 5.91
C MET A 70 6.95 0.27 5.63
N ILE A 71 6.99 0.65 4.34
CA ILE A 71 6.29 1.83 3.85
C ILE A 71 4.80 1.60 4.11
N GLN A 72 4.11 2.60 4.65
CA GLN A 72 2.68 2.52 4.92
C GLN A 72 1.89 3.43 4.02
N SER A 73 0.75 2.97 3.56
CA SER A 73 -0.20 3.79 2.83
C SER A 73 -1.58 3.75 3.48
N SER A 74 -2.40 4.71 3.12
CA SER A 74 -3.81 4.76 3.49
C SER A 74 -4.61 5.04 2.23
N GLY A 75 -5.71 4.33 2.05
CA GLY A 75 -6.56 4.49 0.89
C GLY A 75 -8.04 4.35 1.23
N SER A 76 -8.88 4.98 0.43
CA SER A 76 -10.33 4.90 0.62
C SER A 76 -10.92 3.62 0.03
N ASP A 77 -10.24 3.02 -0.95
CA ASP A 77 -10.76 1.83 -1.64
C ASP A 77 -12.20 2.07 -2.10
N PHE A 78 -12.44 3.27 -2.64
CA PHE A 78 -13.80 3.70 -2.89
C PHE A 78 -14.39 3.02 -4.12
N HIS A 79 -15.65 2.61 -3.98
CA HIS A 79 -16.45 2.01 -5.04
C HIS A 79 -17.77 2.76 -5.19
N GLU A 80 -18.18 3.48 -4.15
CA GLU A 80 -19.42 4.23 -4.10
C GLU A 80 -19.12 5.67 -3.65
N LEU A 81 -20.04 6.59 -3.93
CA LEU A 81 -19.82 8.01 -3.70
C LEU A 81 -19.48 8.34 -2.24
N GLU A 82 -20.13 7.67 -1.30
CA GLU A 82 -19.90 7.88 0.14
C GLU A 82 -18.51 7.39 0.60
N ASP A 83 -17.81 6.61 -0.19
CA ASP A 83 -16.47 6.10 0.16
C ASP A 83 -15.37 7.12 -0.10
N VAL A 84 -15.66 8.18 -0.84
CA VAL A 84 -14.66 9.17 -1.24
C VAL A 84 -14.03 9.82 0.00
N ALA A 85 -12.71 9.97 -0.02
CA ALA A 85 -11.92 10.61 1.04
C ALA A 85 -11.95 9.86 2.39
N LYS A 86 -12.22 8.57 2.39
CA LYS A 86 -12.16 7.74 3.61
C LYS A 86 -10.76 7.24 3.93
N GLY A 87 -9.76 7.65 3.17
CA GLY A 87 -8.35 7.38 3.39
C GLY A 87 -7.52 8.15 2.39
N GLY A 88 -6.23 8.21 2.59
CA GLY A 88 -5.30 8.90 1.72
C GLY A 88 -4.01 9.25 2.41
N ILE A 89 -3.15 9.96 1.71
CA ILE A 89 -1.92 10.50 2.28
C ILE A 89 -1.90 12.02 2.08
N GLU A 90 -1.20 12.70 2.99
CA GLU A 90 -0.98 14.14 2.92
C GLU A 90 0.51 14.40 2.78
N THR A 91 0.87 15.19 1.78
CA THR A 91 2.26 15.56 1.51
C THR A 91 2.46 17.06 1.71
N SER A 92 3.67 17.46 2.17
CA SER A 92 4.00 18.88 2.38
C SER A 92 4.32 19.61 1.08
N ILE A 93 4.60 18.87 0.01
CA ILE A 93 4.89 19.42 -1.32
C ILE A 93 3.96 18.75 -2.34
N PRO A 94 3.63 19.43 -3.45
CA PRO A 94 2.83 18.83 -4.50
C PRO A 94 3.51 17.60 -5.10
N VAL A 95 2.74 16.54 -5.29
CA VAL A 95 3.18 15.32 -5.98
C VAL A 95 2.52 15.32 -7.36
N THR A 96 3.30 15.58 -8.40
CA THR A 96 2.76 15.83 -9.73
C THR A 96 2.98 14.68 -10.72
N ASP A 97 3.78 13.67 -10.34
CA ASP A 97 4.01 12.49 -11.17
C ASP A 97 4.34 11.27 -10.31
N THR A 98 4.42 10.11 -10.95
CA THR A 98 4.67 8.83 -10.25
C THR A 98 6.08 8.77 -9.65
N ARG A 99 7.05 9.42 -10.27
CA ARG A 99 8.42 9.44 -9.73
C ARG A 99 8.49 10.25 -8.43
N ALA A 100 7.83 11.38 -8.38
CA ALA A 100 7.73 12.19 -7.16
C ALA A 100 7.02 11.41 -6.05
N LEU A 101 5.96 10.67 -6.38
CA LEU A 101 5.25 9.83 -5.42
C LEU A 101 6.15 8.73 -4.87
N TYR A 102 6.91 8.05 -5.73
CA TYR A 102 7.88 7.04 -5.32
C TYR A 102 8.85 7.62 -4.29
N GLN A 103 9.41 8.79 -4.57
CA GLN A 103 10.39 9.45 -3.71
C GLN A 103 9.79 9.86 -2.36
N VAL A 104 8.59 10.40 -2.36
CA VAL A 104 7.89 10.80 -1.13
C VAL A 104 7.61 9.58 -0.25
N LEU A 105 7.11 8.50 -0.81
CA LEU A 105 6.82 7.29 -0.05
C LEU A 105 8.11 6.66 0.51
N ARG A 106 9.18 6.65 -0.25
CA ARG A 106 10.49 6.18 0.22
C ARG A 106 11.06 7.04 1.35
N SER A 107 10.86 8.35 1.28
CA SER A 107 11.41 9.28 2.28
C SER A 107 10.68 9.24 3.62
N GLY A 108 9.43 8.81 3.64
CA GLY A 108 8.58 8.87 4.82
C GLY A 108 8.03 10.27 5.13
N ASN A 109 8.27 11.27 4.27
CA ASN A 109 7.81 12.65 4.48
C ASN A 109 6.36 12.83 4.06
N TYR A 110 5.46 12.14 4.71
CA TYR A 110 4.03 12.24 4.48
C TYR A 110 3.26 11.78 5.72
N LYS A 111 2.00 12.11 5.77
CA LYS A 111 1.09 11.67 6.84
C LYS A 111 0.01 10.78 6.26
N LEU A 112 -0.40 9.78 7.03
CA LEU A 112 -1.56 8.97 6.67
C LEU A 112 -2.83 9.68 7.13
N LEU A 113 -3.80 9.76 6.22
CA LEU A 113 -5.15 10.23 6.56
C LEU A 113 -5.98 9.01 6.95
N THR A 114 -6.43 8.98 8.19
CA THR A 114 -7.18 7.86 8.77
C THR A 114 -8.45 8.37 9.43
N PRO A 115 -9.39 8.90 8.64
CA PRO A 115 -10.59 9.52 9.19
C PRO A 115 -11.46 8.58 10.00
#